data_a3701bd7c6f2e95d13746ada3414ea11
#
_entry.id   a3701bd7c6f2e95d13746ada3414ea11
#
_cell.length_a   1.000
_cell.length_b   1.000
_cell.length_c   1.000
_cell.angle_alpha   90.00
_cell.angle_beta   90.00
_cell.angle_gamma   90.00
#
_symmetry.space_group_name_H-M   'P 1'
#
loop_
_entity.id
_entity.type
_entity.pdbx_description
1 polymer ?
#
loop_
_entity_poly.entity_id
_entity_poly.type
_entity_poly.pdbx_seq_one_letter_code
_entity_poly.pdbx_strand_id
1 'polypeptide(L)'
;MLNADPSKVTKRAKKRGLPQLGTLGAGNHYAEIQVVDEIYDKASASRMGVDSVGQIVVMIHSGSRGLGHQVATDALVEMETAMVRDRILTNDRQLACARIGSKEGQDYLAAMAAAANYAWVNRSSMTFLARQAFAKVFQSTPDDLDMHVIYDVSHNIAKVETHMVDGKERKLLVHRKGATRAFGPHHPLIPVDYQFTGQPVLIGGTMGTCSFVLTGTDKGMEETFGSTCHGAGRASSRAKARRTLTYEDVLQELGSKGITIRAWRRRRRRRSLGTRERAQALTHFTPCPIPPPFPLPCRRGVPQAHL
;
A
#
# COMPACT_ATOMS: atom_id res chain seq x y z
N MET A 1 13.88 0.99 -8.91
CA MET A 1 14.51 2.33 -9.05
C MET A 1 15.95 2.15 -9.47
N LEU A 2 16.38 2.91 -10.50
CA LEU A 2 17.69 2.71 -11.13
C LEU A 2 18.89 3.04 -10.21
N ASN A 3 18.73 3.97 -9.29
CA ASN A 3 19.82 4.42 -8.39
C ASN A 3 19.86 3.65 -7.06
N ALA A 4 19.34 2.42 -7.04
CA ALA A 4 19.37 1.59 -5.85
C ALA A 4 20.80 1.04 -5.63
N ASP A 5 21.33 1.24 -4.42
CA ASP A 5 22.59 0.64 -4.01
C ASP A 5 22.37 -0.22 -2.75
N PRO A 6 22.35 -1.55 -2.88
CA PRO A 6 22.24 -2.45 -1.75
C PRO A 6 23.42 -2.38 -0.76
N SER A 7 24.56 -1.82 -1.14
CA SER A 7 25.70 -1.64 -0.22
C SER A 7 25.40 -0.62 0.88
N LYS A 8 24.49 0.33 0.60
CA LYS A 8 24.01 1.35 1.55
C LYS A 8 22.94 0.83 2.51
N VAL A 9 22.47 -0.39 2.32
CA VAL A 9 21.54 -1.06 3.23
C VAL A 9 22.32 -1.84 4.27
N THR A 10 22.14 -1.52 5.55
CA THR A 10 22.88 -2.15 6.65
C THR A 10 22.65 -3.65 6.74
N LYS A 11 23.62 -4.38 7.27
CA LYS A 11 23.48 -5.83 7.55
C LYS A 11 22.26 -6.12 8.43
N ARG A 12 21.97 -5.22 9.39
CA ARG A 12 20.79 -5.32 10.28
C ARG A 12 19.49 -5.22 9.49
N ALA A 13 19.39 -4.26 8.57
CA ALA A 13 18.21 -4.10 7.72
C ALA A 13 18.00 -5.33 6.81
N LYS A 14 19.04 -5.85 6.19
CA LYS A 14 19.00 -7.06 5.38
C LYS A 14 18.53 -8.28 6.20
N LYS A 15 19.09 -8.50 7.40
CA LYS A 15 18.69 -9.58 8.30
C LYS A 15 17.22 -9.49 8.72
N ARG A 16 16.67 -8.27 8.90
CA ARG A 16 15.26 -8.07 9.20
C ARG A 16 14.35 -8.34 8.00
N GLY A 17 14.79 -7.98 6.80
CA GLY A 17 14.02 -8.15 5.58
C GLY A 17 13.94 -9.60 5.12
N LEU A 18 15.08 -10.30 5.11
CA LEU A 18 15.20 -11.63 4.51
C LEU A 18 14.05 -12.61 4.83
N PRO A 19 13.63 -12.82 6.10
CA PRO A 19 12.54 -13.74 6.43
C PRO A 19 11.13 -13.14 6.18
N GLN A 20 11.02 -11.93 5.63
CA GLN A 20 9.75 -11.22 5.45
C GLN A 20 9.40 -11.00 3.98
N LEU A 21 10.22 -11.46 3.06
CA LEU A 21 9.91 -11.40 1.63
C LEU A 21 8.70 -12.29 1.32
N GLY A 22 7.78 -11.81 0.48
CA GLY A 22 6.53 -12.50 0.17
C GLY A 22 5.53 -12.56 1.34
N THR A 23 5.64 -11.63 2.31
CA THR A 23 4.75 -11.63 3.49
C THR A 23 3.96 -10.33 3.62
N LEU A 24 2.74 -10.45 4.11
CA LEU A 24 1.82 -9.33 4.24
C LEU A 24 2.29 -8.29 5.26
N GLY A 25 2.49 -8.68 6.48
CA GLY A 25 2.86 -7.79 7.58
C GLY A 25 1.77 -7.62 8.61
N ALA A 26 1.87 -6.51 9.35
CA ALA A 26 0.93 -6.16 10.40
C ALA A 26 0.62 -4.65 10.38
N GLY A 27 -0.34 -4.23 11.16
CA GLY A 27 -0.71 -2.82 11.28
C GLY A 27 -1.77 -2.44 10.26
N ASN A 28 -1.42 -1.59 9.30
CA ASN A 28 -2.28 -1.18 8.20
C ASN A 28 -2.03 -1.97 6.91
N HIS A 29 -1.28 -3.07 6.98
CA HIS A 29 -1.11 -3.98 5.85
C HIS A 29 -2.29 -4.95 5.78
N TYR A 30 -2.81 -5.14 4.58
CA TYR A 30 -3.93 -6.03 4.31
C TYR A 30 -3.83 -6.67 2.92
N ALA A 31 -4.55 -7.74 2.72
CA ALA A 31 -4.93 -8.30 1.44
C ALA A 31 -6.45 -8.51 1.49
N GLU A 32 -7.17 -7.92 0.59
CA GLU A 32 -8.63 -7.89 0.56
C GLU A 32 -9.15 -8.40 -0.77
N ILE A 33 -10.16 -9.26 -0.71
CA ILE A 33 -10.99 -9.61 -1.86
C ILE A 33 -12.18 -8.66 -1.80
N GLN A 34 -12.39 -7.92 -2.86
CA GLN A 34 -13.41 -6.87 -2.96
C GLN A 34 -14.30 -7.12 -4.16
N VAL A 35 -15.49 -6.55 -4.12
CA VAL A 35 -16.45 -6.57 -5.22
C VAL A 35 -16.58 -5.15 -5.76
N VAL A 36 -16.55 -4.98 -7.06
CA VAL A 36 -16.83 -3.69 -7.71
C VAL A 36 -18.28 -3.34 -7.47
N ASP A 37 -18.53 -2.28 -6.72
CA ASP A 37 -19.86 -1.81 -6.33
C ASP A 37 -20.42 -0.78 -7.32
N GLU A 38 -19.57 0.13 -7.79
CA GLU A 38 -19.96 1.19 -8.70
C GLU A 38 -18.82 1.56 -9.66
N ILE A 39 -19.16 1.93 -10.88
CA ILE A 39 -18.23 2.43 -11.91
C ILE A 39 -18.68 3.83 -12.31
N TYR A 40 -17.89 4.84 -11.94
CA TYR A 40 -18.17 6.25 -12.21
C TYR A 40 -17.74 6.68 -13.63
N ASP A 41 -16.61 6.15 -14.10
CA ASP A 41 -16.05 6.38 -15.44
C ASP A 41 -15.77 5.05 -16.13
N LYS A 42 -16.66 4.67 -17.06
CA LYS A 42 -16.56 3.42 -17.78
C LYS A 42 -15.33 3.34 -18.69
N ALA A 43 -14.92 4.46 -19.28
CA ALA A 43 -13.78 4.47 -20.19
C ALA A 43 -12.47 4.20 -19.44
N SER A 44 -12.25 4.89 -18.32
CA SER A 44 -11.08 4.65 -17.47
C SER A 44 -11.10 3.27 -16.81
N ALA A 45 -12.26 2.81 -16.32
CA ALA A 45 -12.41 1.51 -15.70
C ALA A 45 -12.09 0.36 -16.67
N SER A 46 -12.60 0.43 -17.90
CA SER A 46 -12.33 -0.59 -18.93
C SER A 46 -10.84 -0.66 -19.29
N ARG A 47 -10.14 0.47 -19.33
CA ARG A 47 -8.67 0.47 -19.52
C ARG A 47 -7.91 -0.22 -18.40
N MET A 48 -8.51 -0.33 -17.24
CA MET A 48 -7.97 -1.03 -16.08
C MET A 48 -8.44 -2.50 -16.01
N GLY A 49 -9.26 -2.95 -16.95
CA GLY A 49 -9.89 -4.27 -16.93
C GLY A 49 -10.96 -4.40 -15.83
N VAL A 50 -11.60 -3.28 -15.46
CA VAL A 50 -12.74 -3.25 -14.52
C VAL A 50 -13.99 -2.89 -15.33
N ASP A 51 -14.65 -3.90 -15.87
CA ASP A 51 -15.68 -3.71 -16.90
C ASP A 51 -17.12 -3.78 -16.36
N SER A 52 -17.33 -4.35 -15.17
CA SER A 52 -18.68 -4.56 -14.64
C SER A 52 -18.77 -4.45 -13.13
N VAL A 53 -19.91 -3.97 -12.67
CA VAL A 53 -20.35 -4.10 -11.28
C VAL A 53 -20.51 -5.58 -10.95
N GLY A 54 -20.07 -5.98 -9.76
CA GLY A 54 -20.03 -7.38 -9.34
C GLY A 54 -18.69 -8.09 -9.66
N GLN A 55 -17.80 -7.51 -10.46
CA GLN A 55 -16.48 -8.05 -10.72
C GLN A 55 -15.65 -8.15 -9.43
N ILE A 56 -14.88 -9.23 -9.30
CA ILE A 56 -14.01 -9.45 -8.15
C ILE A 56 -12.63 -8.85 -8.42
N VAL A 57 -12.13 -8.10 -7.44
CA VAL A 57 -10.79 -7.53 -7.45
C VAL A 57 -10.05 -7.86 -6.16
N VAL A 58 -8.72 -7.87 -6.20
CA VAL A 58 -7.88 -8.13 -5.03
C VAL A 58 -6.97 -6.94 -4.80
N MET A 59 -7.04 -6.35 -3.61
CA MET A 59 -6.15 -5.26 -3.21
C MET A 59 -5.14 -5.74 -2.18
N ILE A 60 -3.85 -5.52 -2.46
CA ILE A 60 -2.75 -5.88 -1.56
C ILE A 60 -2.04 -4.60 -1.09
N HIS A 61 -2.08 -4.34 0.22
CA HIS A 61 -1.36 -3.23 0.82
C HIS A 61 -0.21 -3.76 1.69
N SER A 62 0.97 -3.74 1.13
CA SER A 62 2.22 -4.13 1.81
C SER A 62 3.40 -3.34 1.24
N GLY A 63 4.56 -3.42 1.91
CA GLY A 63 5.73 -2.62 1.53
C GLY A 63 7.05 -3.32 1.84
N SER A 64 8.06 -2.52 2.16
CA SER A 64 9.44 -2.97 2.39
C SER A 64 9.64 -3.70 3.72
N ARG A 65 8.59 -3.95 4.47
CA ARG A 65 8.61 -4.69 5.73
C ARG A 65 9.67 -4.14 6.70
N GLY A 66 10.32 -5.03 7.46
CA GLY A 66 11.37 -4.65 8.40
C GLY A 66 12.65 -4.09 7.78
N LEU A 67 12.89 -4.36 6.48
CA LEU A 67 14.06 -3.81 5.78
C LEU A 67 13.97 -2.30 5.68
N GLY A 68 12.93 -1.75 5.05
CA GLY A 68 12.81 -0.30 4.86
C GLY A 68 12.58 0.45 6.18
N HIS A 69 11.87 -0.16 7.15
CA HIS A 69 11.78 0.43 8.49
C HIS A 69 13.17 0.60 9.13
N GLN A 70 14.07 -0.38 8.97
CA GLN A 70 15.42 -0.28 9.52
C GLN A 70 16.27 0.73 8.75
N VAL A 71 16.16 0.76 7.40
CA VAL A 71 16.83 1.77 6.57
C VAL A 71 16.46 3.19 7.03
N ALA A 72 15.16 3.46 7.24
CA ALA A 72 14.71 4.76 7.74
C ALA A 72 15.25 5.05 9.15
N THR A 73 15.27 4.05 10.04
CA THR A 73 15.79 4.24 11.40
C THR A 73 17.29 4.55 11.40
N ASP A 74 18.07 3.84 10.60
CA ASP A 74 19.52 4.04 10.51
C ASP A 74 19.84 5.42 9.90
N ALA A 75 19.11 5.82 8.85
CA ALA A 75 19.26 7.13 8.21
C ALA A 75 18.91 8.31 9.12
N LEU A 76 17.89 8.17 9.98
CA LEU A 76 17.53 9.23 10.95
C LEU A 76 18.71 9.56 11.86
N VAL A 77 19.43 8.57 12.35
CA VAL A 77 20.60 8.77 13.22
C VAL A 77 21.74 9.49 12.48
N GLU A 78 22.01 9.08 11.24
CA GLU A 78 23.04 9.72 10.39
C GLU A 78 22.65 11.17 10.05
N MET A 79 21.37 11.42 9.75
CA MET A 79 20.84 12.76 9.45
C MET A 79 20.89 13.68 10.67
N GLU A 80 20.59 13.20 11.88
CA GLU A 80 20.75 14.00 13.11
C GLU A 80 22.20 14.49 13.27
N THR A 81 23.18 13.66 12.99
CA THR A 81 24.61 14.04 13.00
C THR A 81 24.92 15.09 11.92
N ALA A 82 24.40 14.89 10.71
CA ALA A 82 24.56 15.84 9.60
C ALA A 82 23.91 17.20 9.93
N MET A 83 22.73 17.21 10.56
CA MET A 83 22.01 18.43 10.97
C MET A 83 22.86 19.28 11.94
N VAL A 84 23.53 18.65 12.91
CA VAL A 84 24.43 19.37 13.82
C VAL A 84 25.58 20.02 13.06
N ARG A 85 26.25 19.29 12.17
CA ARG A 85 27.32 19.80 11.32
C ARG A 85 26.87 20.96 10.44
N ASP A 86 25.69 20.82 9.81
CA ASP A 86 25.15 21.77 8.83
C ASP A 86 24.30 22.87 9.46
N ARG A 87 24.18 22.89 10.80
CA ARG A 87 23.39 23.85 11.59
C ARG A 87 21.93 23.92 11.16
N ILE A 88 21.32 22.77 10.87
CA ILE A 88 19.92 22.66 10.51
C ILE A 88 19.11 22.42 11.79
N LEU A 89 18.07 23.23 12.01
CA LEU A 89 17.15 23.11 13.14
C LEU A 89 15.77 22.69 12.64
N THR A 90 15.12 21.77 13.33
CA THR A 90 13.75 21.34 13.05
C THR A 90 12.96 21.28 14.36
N ASN A 91 11.64 21.49 14.28
CA ASN A 91 10.76 21.50 15.44
C ASN A 91 10.42 20.09 15.97
N ASP A 92 10.68 19.05 15.18
CA ASP A 92 10.39 17.66 15.53
C ASP A 92 11.55 16.78 15.05
N ARG A 93 12.00 15.89 15.93
CA ARG A 93 13.05 14.91 15.62
C ARG A 93 12.70 14.00 14.44
N GLN A 94 11.42 13.76 14.18
CA GLN A 94 10.96 12.98 13.03
C GLN A 94 11.20 13.70 11.69
N LEU A 95 11.50 15.00 11.72
CA LEU A 95 11.85 15.81 10.55
C LEU A 95 13.38 15.86 10.32
N ALA A 96 14.13 14.93 10.89
CA ALA A 96 15.56 14.84 10.63
C ALA A 96 15.83 14.77 9.12
N CYS A 97 16.78 15.60 8.66
CA CYS A 97 17.08 15.76 7.25
C CYS A 97 18.56 15.98 7.00
N ALA A 98 18.96 15.86 5.76
CA ALA A 98 20.32 16.17 5.30
C ALA A 98 20.23 16.93 3.97
N ARG A 99 21.27 17.68 3.63
CA ARG A 99 21.35 18.29 2.29
C ARG A 99 21.35 17.21 1.24
N ILE A 100 20.57 17.39 0.16
CA ILE A 100 20.43 16.37 -0.90
C ILE A 100 21.80 15.99 -1.47
N GLY A 101 22.69 16.97 -1.69
CA GLY A 101 24.04 16.73 -2.23
C GLY A 101 25.07 16.22 -1.21
N SER A 102 24.72 16.09 0.07
CA SER A 102 25.63 15.53 1.07
C SER A 102 25.76 14.01 0.93
N LYS A 103 26.80 13.46 1.53
CA LYS A 103 27.02 12.02 1.55
C LYS A 103 25.83 11.28 2.17
N GLU A 104 25.33 11.79 3.31
CA GLU A 104 24.20 11.21 4.04
C GLU A 104 22.91 11.26 3.20
N GLY A 105 22.67 12.37 2.49
CA GLY A 105 21.54 12.53 1.59
C GLY A 105 21.60 11.52 0.43
N GLN A 106 22.74 11.37 -0.23
CA GLN A 106 22.91 10.45 -1.35
C GLN A 106 22.88 8.99 -0.90
N ASP A 107 23.51 8.65 0.21
CA ASP A 107 23.49 7.29 0.77
C ASP A 107 22.06 6.88 1.17
N TYR A 108 21.29 7.80 1.76
CA TYR A 108 19.89 7.56 2.08
C TYR A 108 19.03 7.35 0.83
N LEU A 109 19.17 8.18 -0.20
CA LEU A 109 18.43 8.03 -1.46
C LEU A 109 18.69 6.67 -2.11
N ALA A 110 19.95 6.24 -2.12
CA ALA A 110 20.33 4.93 -2.66
C ALA A 110 19.78 3.75 -1.84
N ALA A 111 19.84 3.84 -0.50
CA ALA A 111 19.27 2.84 0.41
C ALA A 111 17.74 2.79 0.34
N MET A 112 17.07 3.95 0.26
CA MET A 112 15.64 4.07 0.06
C MET A 112 15.19 3.44 -1.26
N ALA A 113 15.94 3.67 -2.34
CA ALA A 113 15.68 3.06 -3.64
C ALA A 113 15.80 1.53 -3.58
N ALA A 114 16.79 0.99 -2.86
CA ALA A 114 16.93 -0.44 -2.63
C ALA A 114 15.75 -1.01 -1.82
N ALA A 115 15.31 -0.29 -0.77
CA ALA A 115 14.13 -0.66 0.01
C ALA A 115 12.82 -0.61 -0.80
N ALA A 116 12.69 0.32 -1.73
CA ALA A 116 11.56 0.42 -2.65
C ALA A 116 11.53 -0.77 -3.62
N ASN A 117 12.68 -1.16 -4.18
CA ASN A 117 12.78 -2.34 -5.03
C ASN A 117 12.42 -3.62 -4.26
N TYR A 118 12.89 -3.75 -3.02
CA TYR A 118 12.48 -4.85 -2.14
C TYR A 118 10.95 -4.85 -1.90
N ALA A 119 10.33 -3.67 -1.71
CA ALA A 119 8.89 -3.57 -1.53
C ALA A 119 8.11 -4.05 -2.76
N TRP A 120 8.57 -3.71 -3.97
CA TRP A 120 7.98 -4.21 -5.21
C TRP A 120 8.08 -5.73 -5.32
N VAL A 121 9.26 -6.29 -5.09
CA VAL A 121 9.45 -7.75 -5.10
C VAL A 121 8.57 -8.42 -4.04
N ASN A 122 8.41 -7.81 -2.86
CA ASN A 122 7.51 -8.32 -1.82
C ASN A 122 6.06 -8.39 -2.31
N ARG A 123 5.53 -7.33 -2.93
CA ARG A 123 4.16 -7.30 -3.46
C ARG A 123 3.99 -8.24 -4.66
N SER A 124 4.96 -8.30 -5.58
CA SER A 124 4.93 -9.26 -6.70
C SER A 124 4.88 -10.71 -6.20
N SER A 125 5.68 -11.04 -5.18
CA SER A 125 5.63 -12.36 -4.55
C SER A 125 4.28 -12.65 -3.91
N MET A 126 3.67 -11.65 -3.26
CA MET A 126 2.32 -11.80 -2.68
C MET A 126 1.25 -11.95 -3.76
N THR A 127 1.36 -11.22 -4.88
CA THR A 127 0.46 -11.37 -6.03
C THR A 127 0.56 -12.78 -6.61
N PHE A 128 1.76 -13.31 -6.77
CA PHE A 128 1.97 -14.68 -7.19
C PHE A 128 1.29 -15.68 -6.24
N LEU A 129 1.49 -15.51 -4.93
CA LEU A 129 0.85 -16.38 -3.92
C LEU A 129 -0.68 -16.26 -3.90
N ALA A 130 -1.22 -15.06 -4.10
CA ALA A 130 -2.66 -14.85 -4.24
C ALA A 130 -3.20 -15.60 -5.48
N ARG A 131 -2.56 -15.46 -6.63
CA ARG A 131 -2.92 -16.21 -7.85
C ARG A 131 -2.91 -17.71 -7.62
N GLN A 132 -1.88 -18.25 -6.96
CA GLN A 132 -1.83 -19.68 -6.62
C GLN A 132 -2.97 -20.11 -5.70
N ALA A 133 -3.33 -19.26 -4.72
CA ALA A 133 -4.44 -19.55 -3.82
C ALA A 133 -5.79 -19.58 -4.55
N PHE A 134 -6.05 -18.63 -5.44
CA PHE A 134 -7.26 -18.59 -6.27
C PHE A 134 -7.31 -19.80 -7.21
N ALA A 135 -6.24 -20.07 -7.96
CA ALA A 135 -6.14 -21.21 -8.85
C ALA A 135 -6.46 -22.54 -8.12
N LYS A 136 -5.93 -22.71 -6.91
CA LYS A 136 -6.20 -23.88 -6.08
C LYS A 136 -7.66 -23.98 -5.63
N VAL A 137 -8.27 -22.87 -5.23
CA VAL A 137 -9.66 -22.85 -4.73
C VAL A 137 -10.63 -23.10 -5.86
N PHE A 138 -10.42 -22.48 -7.02
CA PHE A 138 -11.30 -22.58 -8.16
C PHE A 138 -10.95 -23.75 -9.12
N GLN A 139 -9.91 -24.52 -8.80
CA GLN A 139 -9.40 -25.65 -9.64
C GLN A 139 -9.15 -25.21 -11.09
N SER A 140 -8.53 -24.03 -11.25
CA SER A 140 -8.31 -23.35 -12.53
C SER A 140 -6.87 -22.82 -12.60
N THR A 141 -6.54 -22.08 -13.65
CA THR A 141 -5.27 -21.35 -13.73
C THR A 141 -5.47 -19.84 -13.47
N PRO A 142 -4.43 -19.09 -13.07
CA PRO A 142 -4.53 -17.64 -12.94
C PRO A 142 -4.92 -16.94 -14.25
N ASP A 143 -4.51 -17.49 -15.38
CA ASP A 143 -4.82 -16.94 -16.71
C ASP A 143 -6.29 -17.16 -17.07
N ASP A 144 -6.84 -18.36 -16.81
CA ASP A 144 -8.27 -18.65 -16.99
C ASP A 144 -9.16 -17.82 -16.06
N LEU A 145 -8.61 -17.39 -14.91
CA LEU A 145 -9.31 -16.50 -13.96
C LEU A 145 -9.09 -15.01 -14.26
N ASP A 146 -8.38 -14.69 -15.34
CA ASP A 146 -8.06 -13.32 -15.78
C ASP A 146 -7.47 -12.45 -14.65
N MET A 147 -6.58 -13.03 -13.84
CA MET A 147 -5.96 -12.35 -12.70
C MET A 147 -4.76 -11.50 -13.14
N HIS A 148 -4.98 -10.40 -13.81
CA HIS A 148 -3.94 -9.43 -14.17
C HIS A 148 -3.72 -8.37 -13.07
N VAL A 149 -2.61 -7.64 -13.15
CA VAL A 149 -2.27 -6.55 -12.22
C VAL A 149 -2.72 -5.23 -12.83
N ILE A 150 -3.73 -4.60 -12.22
CA ILE A 150 -4.17 -3.27 -12.63
C ILE A 150 -3.05 -2.26 -12.43
N TYR A 151 -2.52 -2.14 -11.20
CA TYR A 151 -1.44 -1.20 -10.90
C TYR A 151 -0.72 -1.54 -9.60
N ASP A 152 0.54 -1.08 -9.49
CA ASP A 152 1.34 -1.11 -8.27
C ASP A 152 1.92 0.29 -8.01
N VAL A 153 1.67 0.85 -6.84
CA VAL A 153 2.06 2.21 -6.48
C VAL A 153 2.63 2.29 -5.07
N SER A 154 3.59 3.19 -4.87
CA SER A 154 4.19 3.48 -3.57
C SER A 154 3.67 4.80 -3.01
N HIS A 155 3.39 4.85 -1.70
CA HIS A 155 2.87 6.04 -1.01
C HIS A 155 3.78 6.57 0.13
N ASN A 156 4.99 6.03 0.28
CA ASN A 156 6.00 6.47 1.23
C ASN A 156 7.38 6.44 0.56
N ILE A 157 7.65 7.44 -0.28
CA ILE A 157 8.85 7.48 -1.11
C ILE A 157 9.16 8.92 -1.53
N ALA A 158 10.42 9.21 -1.80
CA ALA A 158 10.83 10.42 -2.51
C ALA A 158 11.33 10.07 -3.92
N LYS A 159 10.95 10.86 -4.89
CA LYS A 159 11.37 10.71 -6.29
C LYS A 159 11.81 12.04 -6.87
N VAL A 160 12.84 11.99 -7.72
CA VAL A 160 13.23 13.14 -8.53
C VAL A 160 12.26 13.22 -9.70
N GLU A 161 11.60 14.35 -9.82
CA GLU A 161 10.59 14.63 -10.84
C GLU A 161 10.76 16.05 -11.37
N THR A 162 10.28 16.30 -12.59
CA THR A 162 10.30 17.63 -13.20
C THR A 162 8.88 18.19 -13.15
N HIS A 163 8.75 19.40 -12.60
CA HIS A 163 7.46 20.09 -12.47
C HIS A 163 7.59 21.57 -12.82
N MET A 164 6.48 22.18 -13.23
CA MET A 164 6.37 23.63 -13.42
C MET A 164 6.25 24.31 -12.05
N VAL A 165 7.11 25.26 -11.77
CA VAL A 165 7.09 26.10 -10.54
C VAL A 165 7.32 27.55 -10.94
N ASP A 166 6.37 28.42 -10.65
CA ASP A 166 6.41 29.83 -11.02
C ASP A 166 6.70 30.05 -12.53
N GLY A 167 6.02 29.26 -13.37
CA GLY A 167 6.16 29.33 -14.82
C GLY A 167 7.49 28.79 -15.38
N LYS A 168 8.31 28.13 -14.56
CA LYS A 168 9.59 27.53 -14.97
C LYS A 168 9.65 26.05 -14.64
N GLU A 169 10.22 25.28 -15.55
CA GLU A 169 10.48 23.87 -15.32
C GLU A 169 11.60 23.73 -14.27
N ARG A 170 11.32 22.95 -13.22
CA ARG A 170 12.26 22.66 -12.13
C ARG A 170 12.35 21.18 -11.83
N LYS A 171 13.55 20.71 -11.60
CA LYS A 171 13.82 19.35 -11.10
C LYS A 171 13.74 19.35 -9.58
N LEU A 172 12.78 18.61 -9.03
CA LEU A 172 12.46 18.57 -7.61
C LEU A 172 12.62 17.15 -7.05
N LEU A 173 12.95 17.05 -5.77
CA LEU A 173 12.81 15.82 -5.00
C LEU A 173 11.45 15.83 -4.31
N VAL A 174 10.46 15.19 -4.92
CA VAL A 174 9.07 15.16 -4.44
C VAL A 174 8.92 14.06 -3.39
N HIS A 175 8.63 14.46 -2.15
CA HIS A 175 8.39 13.56 -1.03
C HIS A 175 6.90 13.25 -0.91
N ARG A 176 6.55 11.96 -0.95
CA ARG A 176 5.19 11.48 -0.70
C ARG A 176 5.18 10.60 0.54
N LYS A 177 4.48 11.04 1.58
CA LYS A 177 4.30 10.32 2.84
C LYS A 177 2.81 10.22 3.14
N GLY A 178 2.25 9.03 2.96
CA GLY A 178 0.80 8.85 2.99
C GLY A 178 0.11 9.55 1.80
N ALA A 179 0.86 9.77 0.73
CA ALA A 179 0.39 10.31 -0.53
C ALA A 179 0.93 9.47 -1.69
N THR A 180 0.20 9.41 -2.77
CA THR A 180 0.48 8.59 -3.95
C THR A 180 0.74 9.49 -5.15
N ARG A 181 1.61 9.06 -6.07
CA ARG A 181 1.78 9.70 -7.35
C ARG A 181 0.53 9.48 -8.21
N ALA A 182 0.02 10.55 -8.81
CA ALA A 182 -1.19 10.60 -9.61
C ALA A 182 -0.98 11.52 -10.81
N PHE A 183 -0.13 11.10 -11.75
CA PHE A 183 0.18 11.88 -12.94
C PHE A 183 -0.99 11.89 -13.92
N GLY A 184 -1.23 13.04 -14.53
CA GLY A 184 -2.26 13.26 -15.53
C GLY A 184 -2.01 12.49 -16.83
N PRO A 185 -2.99 12.48 -17.75
CA PRO A 185 -2.87 11.88 -19.08
C PRO A 185 -1.63 12.37 -19.82
N HIS A 186 -1.15 11.56 -20.74
CA HIS A 186 -0.01 11.85 -21.62
C HIS A 186 1.34 12.08 -20.93
N HIS A 187 1.43 11.90 -19.61
CA HIS A 187 2.69 12.06 -18.89
C HIS A 187 3.67 10.90 -19.23
N PRO A 188 4.94 11.20 -19.61
CA PRO A 188 5.87 10.18 -20.12
C PRO A 188 6.26 9.09 -19.10
N LEU A 189 6.03 9.31 -17.81
CA LEU A 189 6.35 8.35 -16.75
C LEU A 189 5.19 7.42 -16.36
N ILE A 190 4.05 7.47 -17.05
CA ILE A 190 2.98 6.50 -16.85
C ILE A 190 3.01 5.43 -17.95
N PRO A 191 2.54 4.20 -17.65
CA PRO A 191 2.48 3.13 -18.65
C PRO A 191 1.64 3.50 -19.87
N VAL A 192 1.97 2.92 -21.03
CA VAL A 192 1.28 3.21 -22.29
C VAL A 192 -0.22 2.93 -22.22
N ASP A 193 -0.63 1.91 -21.48
CA ASP A 193 -2.03 1.52 -21.30
C ASP A 193 -2.89 2.62 -20.64
N TYR A 194 -2.26 3.52 -19.88
CA TYR A 194 -2.91 4.59 -19.12
C TYR A 194 -2.64 5.99 -19.65
N GLN A 195 -2.01 6.13 -20.82
CA GLN A 195 -1.65 7.43 -21.39
C GLN A 195 -2.85 8.35 -21.61
N PHE A 196 -4.02 7.80 -21.92
CA PHE A 196 -5.23 8.58 -22.19
C PHE A 196 -6.12 8.78 -20.96
N THR A 197 -5.91 8.01 -19.89
CA THR A 197 -6.77 8.06 -18.69
C THR A 197 -6.08 8.68 -17.48
N GLY A 198 -4.76 8.80 -17.52
CA GLY A 198 -3.94 9.16 -16.37
C GLY A 198 -3.55 7.96 -15.50
N GLN A 199 -2.63 8.18 -14.61
CA GLN A 199 -2.06 7.14 -13.75
C GLN A 199 -3.12 6.56 -12.80
N PRO A 200 -3.30 5.24 -12.71
CA PRO A 200 -4.18 4.62 -11.72
C PRO A 200 -3.71 4.92 -10.29
N VAL A 201 -4.66 5.26 -9.43
CA VAL A 201 -4.45 5.58 -8.02
C VAL A 201 -5.32 4.68 -7.16
N LEU A 202 -4.72 4.00 -6.20
CA LEU A 202 -5.39 3.07 -5.30
C LEU A 202 -5.63 3.75 -3.95
N ILE A 203 -6.91 3.95 -3.61
CA ILE A 203 -7.34 4.56 -2.35
C ILE A 203 -7.95 3.50 -1.46
N GLY A 204 -7.19 3.03 -0.47
CA GLY A 204 -7.69 2.05 0.49
C GLY A 204 -8.63 2.68 1.51
N GLY A 205 -9.83 2.13 1.64
CA GLY A 205 -10.79 2.49 2.68
C GLY A 205 -10.45 1.89 4.04
N THR A 206 -11.38 2.02 5.00
CA THR A 206 -11.35 1.25 6.24
C THR A 206 -12.04 -0.10 6.03
N MET A 207 -11.89 -1.03 6.97
CA MET A 207 -12.50 -2.37 6.88
C MET A 207 -14.03 -2.38 6.70
N GLY A 208 -14.71 -1.30 7.03
CA GLY A 208 -16.18 -1.20 6.93
C GLY A 208 -16.67 -0.19 5.90
N THR A 209 -15.78 0.32 5.02
CA THR A 209 -16.07 1.32 4.00
C THR A 209 -15.56 0.89 2.62
N CYS A 210 -15.87 1.68 1.59
CA CYS A 210 -15.43 1.40 0.23
C CYS A 210 -13.95 1.81 0.02
N SER A 211 -13.27 1.13 -0.90
CA SER A 211 -12.01 1.55 -1.51
C SER A 211 -12.29 2.09 -2.91
N PHE A 212 -11.39 2.92 -3.45
CA PHE A 212 -11.57 3.53 -4.76
C PHE A 212 -10.33 3.31 -5.62
N VAL A 213 -10.56 3.19 -6.92
CA VAL A 213 -9.53 3.31 -7.95
C VAL A 213 -9.82 4.59 -8.72
N LEU A 214 -8.88 5.51 -8.71
CA LEU A 214 -8.99 6.82 -9.37
C LEU A 214 -7.94 6.93 -10.47
N THR A 215 -7.98 8.03 -11.22
CA THR A 215 -6.95 8.40 -12.18
C THR A 215 -6.34 9.76 -11.84
N GLY A 216 -5.06 9.94 -12.17
CA GLY A 216 -4.40 11.24 -12.09
C GLY A 216 -4.96 12.21 -13.14
N THR A 217 -4.91 13.51 -12.84
CA THR A 217 -5.45 14.58 -13.68
C THR A 217 -4.42 15.68 -13.92
N ASP A 218 -4.61 16.47 -14.99
CA ASP A 218 -3.77 17.64 -15.26
C ASP A 218 -3.87 18.68 -14.15
N LYS A 219 -5.08 18.88 -13.60
CA LYS A 219 -5.28 19.75 -12.44
C LYS A 219 -4.45 19.29 -11.23
N GLY A 220 -4.38 17.98 -10.98
CA GLY A 220 -3.52 17.40 -9.94
C GLY A 220 -2.02 17.62 -10.21
N MET A 221 -1.61 17.65 -11.48
CA MET A 221 -0.22 18.01 -11.85
C MET A 221 0.09 19.46 -11.45
N GLU A 222 -0.82 20.38 -11.72
CA GLU A 222 -0.65 21.82 -11.45
C GLU A 222 -0.69 22.13 -9.95
N GLU A 223 -1.68 21.63 -9.22
CA GLU A 223 -1.95 22.02 -7.84
C GLU A 223 -1.16 21.22 -6.80
N THR A 224 -0.81 19.95 -7.09
CA THR A 224 -0.24 19.01 -6.09
C THR A 224 1.01 18.27 -6.56
N PHE A 225 1.66 18.72 -7.61
CA PHE A 225 2.77 17.98 -8.24
C PHE A 225 2.38 16.55 -8.61
N GLY A 226 1.18 16.35 -9.14
CA GLY A 226 0.66 15.03 -9.47
C GLY A 226 0.63 14.09 -8.26
N SER A 227 0.08 14.56 -7.14
CA SER A 227 -0.02 13.79 -5.90
C SER A 227 -1.46 13.77 -5.38
N THR A 228 -1.85 12.65 -4.78
CA THR A 228 -3.14 12.51 -4.10
C THR A 228 -3.01 11.67 -2.82
N CYS A 229 -4.06 11.61 -2.01
CA CYS A 229 -4.08 10.78 -0.80
C CYS A 229 -3.91 9.28 -1.15
N HIS A 230 -3.49 8.46 -0.19
CA HIS A 230 -3.31 7.01 -0.39
C HIS A 230 -4.41 6.16 0.24
N GLY A 231 -5.31 6.73 0.98
CA GLY A 231 -6.38 6.02 1.68
C GLY A 231 -6.86 6.70 2.95
N ALA A 232 -7.75 6.01 3.65
CA ALA A 232 -8.35 6.49 4.87
C ALA A 232 -7.34 6.63 6.01
N GLY A 233 -7.37 7.77 6.68
CA GLY A 233 -6.68 7.99 7.94
C GLY A 233 -7.41 7.34 9.11
N ARG A 234 -6.76 7.26 10.26
CA ARG A 234 -7.37 6.75 11.49
C ARG A 234 -8.02 7.88 12.28
N ALA A 235 -9.28 7.71 12.66
CA ALA A 235 -9.98 8.64 13.54
C ALA A 235 -9.48 8.57 15.00
N SER A 236 -8.86 7.45 15.40
CA SER A 236 -8.38 7.24 16.78
C SER A 236 -7.00 6.60 16.82
N SER A 237 -6.24 6.88 17.88
CA SER A 237 -4.98 6.19 18.13
C SER A 237 -5.23 4.69 18.38
N ARG A 238 -4.21 3.84 18.08
CA ARG A 238 -4.29 2.40 18.40
C ARG A 238 -4.52 2.13 19.90
N ALA A 239 -3.96 2.98 20.76
CA ALA A 239 -4.13 2.85 22.19
C ALA A 239 -5.57 3.16 22.63
N LYS A 240 -6.20 4.18 22.04
CA LYS A 240 -7.61 4.51 22.28
C LYS A 240 -8.52 3.40 21.77
N ALA A 241 -8.36 2.97 20.51
CA ALA A 241 -9.15 1.90 19.93
C ALA A 241 -9.10 0.60 20.76
N ARG A 242 -7.93 0.20 21.28
CA ARG A 242 -7.79 -0.99 22.13
C ARG A 242 -8.50 -0.87 23.49
N ARG A 243 -8.78 0.34 23.96
CA ARG A 243 -9.49 0.57 25.21
C ARG A 243 -11.00 0.66 25.04
N THR A 244 -11.45 1.08 23.87
CA THR A 244 -12.87 1.39 23.60
C THR A 244 -13.60 0.37 22.75
N LEU A 245 -12.87 -0.50 22.03
CA LEU A 245 -13.45 -1.51 21.14
C LEU A 245 -13.00 -2.91 21.54
N THR A 246 -13.95 -3.83 21.64
CA THR A 246 -13.63 -5.25 21.74
C THR A 246 -13.46 -5.85 20.34
N TYR A 247 -12.76 -6.98 20.27
CA TYR A 247 -12.60 -7.70 18.99
C TYR A 247 -13.95 -8.27 18.51
N GLU A 248 -14.75 -8.71 19.43
CA GLU A 248 -16.08 -9.29 19.23
C GLU A 248 -17.04 -8.26 18.62
N ASP A 249 -17.09 -7.04 19.15
CA ASP A 249 -17.92 -5.94 18.63
C ASP A 249 -17.55 -5.62 17.16
N VAL A 250 -16.24 -5.54 16.87
CA VAL A 250 -15.77 -5.29 15.51
C VAL A 250 -16.16 -6.41 14.55
N LEU A 251 -16.05 -7.68 14.97
CA LEU A 251 -16.45 -8.82 14.14
C LEU A 251 -17.96 -8.83 13.89
N GLN A 252 -18.77 -8.51 14.90
CA GLN A 252 -20.21 -8.44 14.76
C GLN A 252 -20.65 -7.32 13.82
N GLU A 253 -20.07 -6.12 13.96
CA GLU A 253 -20.34 -4.99 13.05
C GLU A 253 -19.99 -5.34 11.61
N LEU A 254 -18.82 -5.91 11.37
CA LEU A 254 -18.39 -6.26 10.02
C LEU A 254 -19.19 -7.44 9.45
N GLY A 255 -19.50 -8.43 10.28
CA GLY A 255 -20.37 -9.56 9.90
C GLY A 255 -21.75 -9.12 9.47
N SER A 256 -22.34 -8.10 10.12
CA SER A 256 -23.64 -7.53 9.71
C SER A 256 -23.60 -6.87 8.33
N LYS A 257 -22.40 -6.49 7.86
CA LYS A 257 -22.12 -5.94 6.52
C LYS A 257 -21.66 -7.01 5.51
N GLY A 258 -21.69 -8.29 5.88
CA GLY A 258 -21.17 -9.38 5.04
C GLY A 258 -19.65 -9.44 4.92
N ILE A 259 -18.91 -8.71 5.77
CA ILE A 259 -17.45 -8.62 5.71
C ILE A 259 -16.82 -9.65 6.65
N THR A 260 -15.99 -10.52 6.10
CA THR A 260 -15.25 -11.54 6.86
C THR A 260 -13.80 -11.14 7.04
N ILE A 261 -13.29 -11.21 8.28
CA ILE A 261 -11.89 -10.94 8.61
C ILE A 261 -11.17 -12.22 9.03
N ARG A 262 -9.93 -12.35 8.58
CA ARG A 262 -8.97 -13.33 9.07
C ARG A 262 -7.70 -12.62 9.54
N ALA A 263 -7.38 -12.73 10.84
CA ALA A 263 -6.16 -12.18 11.42
C ALA A 263 -5.34 -13.30 12.05
N TRP A 264 -4.04 -13.38 11.67
CA TRP A 264 -3.15 -14.34 12.28
C TRP A 264 -2.66 -13.85 13.64
N ARG A 265 -3.07 -14.51 14.74
CA ARG A 265 -2.51 -14.28 16.07
C ARG A 265 -1.24 -15.09 16.26
N ARG A 266 -0.10 -14.44 16.43
CA ARG A 266 1.10 -15.09 16.94
C ARG A 266 0.78 -15.57 18.37
N ARG A 267 0.57 -16.87 18.60
CA ARG A 267 0.47 -17.43 19.96
C ARG A 267 1.73 -17.02 20.70
N ARG A 268 1.60 -16.18 21.75
CA ARG A 268 2.68 -16.01 22.73
C ARG A 268 2.99 -17.40 23.25
N ARG A 269 4.22 -17.88 23.02
CA ARG A 269 4.71 -19.09 23.68
C ARG A 269 4.61 -18.85 25.21
N ARG A 270 3.54 -19.32 25.84
CA ARG A 270 3.61 -19.66 27.27
C ARG A 270 4.59 -20.81 27.35
N ARG A 271 5.71 -20.61 28.03
CA ARG A 271 6.51 -21.71 28.55
C ARG A 271 5.64 -22.49 29.54
N SER A 272 5.14 -23.62 29.11
CA SER A 272 4.73 -24.72 29.99
C SER A 272 4.86 -26.00 29.17
N LEU A 273 5.51 -26.94 29.80
CA LEU A 273 5.81 -28.27 29.37
C LEU A 273 4.55 -29.03 28.90
N GLY A 274 4.73 -29.90 27.89
CA GLY A 274 3.95 -31.12 27.77
C GLY A 274 3.11 -31.24 26.52
N THR A 275 3.52 -32.20 25.69
CA THR A 275 2.80 -33.09 24.77
C THR A 275 2.15 -32.54 23.49
N ARG A 276 2.67 -33.09 22.43
CA ARG A 276 2.11 -33.48 21.14
C ARG A 276 0.63 -33.08 20.90
N GLU A 277 0.43 -32.07 20.06
CA GLU A 277 -0.63 -32.04 19.06
C GLU A 277 -0.12 -31.19 17.89
N ARG A 278 0.51 -31.88 16.94
CA ARG A 278 0.81 -31.37 15.61
C ARG A 278 -0.30 -31.78 14.66
N ALA A 279 -0.62 -30.81 13.80
CA ALA A 279 -1.25 -31.01 12.49
C ALA A 279 -2.68 -31.53 12.50
N GLN A 280 -3.64 -30.59 12.69
CA GLN A 280 -5.01 -30.73 12.09
C GLN A 280 -5.73 -29.38 12.13
N ALA A 281 -5.35 -28.43 11.29
CA ALA A 281 -6.09 -27.19 11.10
C ALA A 281 -5.92 -26.64 9.66
N LEU A 282 -5.98 -27.54 8.68
CA LEU A 282 -5.92 -27.14 7.25
C LEU A 282 -6.89 -27.95 6.36
N THR A 283 -7.93 -28.55 6.92
CA THR A 283 -8.89 -29.33 6.12
C THR A 283 -10.30 -29.17 6.63
N HIS A 284 -10.88 -27.98 6.61
CA HIS A 284 -12.32 -27.78 6.50
C HIS A 284 -12.59 -26.37 5.93
N PHE A 285 -12.45 -26.27 4.60
CA PHE A 285 -13.20 -25.30 3.85
C PHE A 285 -14.57 -25.91 3.58
N THR A 286 -15.56 -25.54 4.38
CA THR A 286 -16.94 -25.66 3.95
C THR A 286 -17.21 -24.51 2.99
N PRO A 287 -17.65 -24.74 1.75
CA PRO A 287 -18.07 -23.66 0.87
C PRO A 287 -19.23 -22.94 1.57
N CYS A 288 -19.06 -21.66 1.86
CA CYS A 288 -20.17 -20.83 2.25
C CYS A 288 -21.11 -20.74 1.04
N PRO A 289 -22.41 -21.06 1.15
CA PRO A 289 -23.33 -20.87 0.05
C PRO A 289 -23.30 -19.38 -0.31
N ILE A 290 -23.12 -19.09 -1.60
CA ILE A 290 -23.21 -17.74 -2.17
C ILE A 290 -24.64 -17.27 -1.87
N PRO A 291 -24.84 -16.23 -1.04
CA PRO A 291 -26.15 -15.65 -0.89
C PRO A 291 -26.57 -15.00 -2.21
N PRO A 292 -27.87 -14.99 -2.54
CA PRO A 292 -28.38 -14.30 -3.71
C PRO A 292 -28.01 -12.80 -3.65
N PRO A 293 -27.95 -12.10 -4.78
CA PRO A 293 -27.52 -10.70 -4.83
C PRO A 293 -28.49 -9.84 -4.03
N PHE A 294 -28.04 -9.35 -2.88
CA PHE A 294 -28.76 -8.33 -2.14
C PHE A 294 -28.33 -6.95 -2.61
N PRO A 295 -29.26 -6.05 -2.92
CA PRO A 295 -28.94 -4.65 -3.11
C PRO A 295 -28.62 -4.03 -1.75
N LEU A 296 -27.35 -3.78 -1.47
CA LEU A 296 -26.94 -2.98 -0.32
C LEU A 296 -27.11 -1.49 -0.69
N PRO A 297 -27.94 -0.72 0.01
CA PRO A 297 -28.04 0.70 -0.22
C PRO A 297 -26.76 1.37 0.30
N CYS A 298 -25.94 1.85 -0.58
CA CYS A 298 -24.93 2.83 -0.24
C CYS A 298 -25.67 4.12 0.16
N ARG A 299 -25.89 4.35 1.45
CA ARG A 299 -26.56 5.54 1.95
C ARG A 299 -25.69 6.75 1.68
N ARG A 300 -26.24 7.68 0.91
CA ARG A 300 -25.79 9.02 0.59
C ARG A 300 -25.24 9.72 1.83
N GLY A 301 -24.10 10.34 1.70
CA GLY A 301 -23.56 11.23 2.71
C GLY A 301 -22.03 11.36 2.68
N VAL A 302 -21.46 11.50 1.48
CA VAL A 302 -20.11 12.06 1.37
C VAL A 302 -20.22 13.29 0.49
N PRO A 303 -19.78 14.49 0.93
CA PRO A 303 -19.74 15.65 0.07
C PRO A 303 -18.83 15.34 -1.12
N GLN A 304 -19.27 15.68 -2.31
CA GLN A 304 -18.44 15.69 -3.51
C GLN A 304 -17.18 16.49 -3.21
N ALA A 305 -16.08 15.82 -2.96
CA ALA A 305 -14.77 16.42 -3.08
C ALA A 305 -14.50 16.52 -4.58
N HIS A 306 -14.77 17.67 -5.17
CA HIS A 306 -14.19 18.06 -6.44
C HIS A 306 -12.67 18.16 -6.20
N LEU A 307 -11.92 17.17 -6.63
CA LEU A 307 -10.49 17.23 -6.83
C LEU A 307 -10.20 17.20 -8.33
#